data_88c1b6969e1b2834a510ba849508a778
#
_entry.id   88c1b6969e1b2834a510ba849508a778
#
_cell.length_a   1.000
_cell.length_b   1.000
_cell.length_c   1.000
_cell.angle_alpha   90.00
_cell.angle_beta   90.00
_cell.angle_gamma   90.00
#
_symmetry.space_group_name_H-M   'P 1'
#
loop_
_entity.id
_entity.type
_entity.pdbx_description
1 polymer ?
#
loop_
_entity_poly.entity_id
_entity_poly.type
_entity_poly.pdbx_seq_one_letter_code
_entity_poly.pdbx_strand_id
1 'polypeptide(L)'
;MFSELFLYGLVSTIVFIILFPFYYIVRVFNGKFLYGWREKMGFFKNPELGDKVIMFHGVSVGEVIALENLIKKTKEVFPDYKIVVTTGTKTGQEIALKKFSNVADFITYFPFDIPYCVNSFLSKVRPTVVLIAETELWPTFSSFCNRRGIKLYCINGRMSDSTYSLYRLLKVFFTHVLSKYTKILTQSDIDMKKLISIGAPKDRTFVMKNLKFDVKKSDEVIDMGQAGHRVIIAGSTHKGEDEIVLEMFKEKLAKYPDIKLLLVPRHTQRLPKIIDIINSMNLNYGLRSKCDTFKDHDVILLDTMGELSKMYSICSFAFIGGSFNKTGGHNPLEATVYSKPTITGPSIHNFRDIYWLLSRSNAGKIVKNPKEFSDYVEKLLSDEDFYTKACKDCETIFADQQGALDVVVNELKQVL
;
A
#
# COMPACT_ATOMS: atom_id res chain seq x y z
N MET A 1 5.25 -33.20 -19.38
CA MET A 1 4.35 -32.38 -18.53
C MET A 1 4.68 -32.45 -17.03
N PHE A 2 5.05 -33.60 -16.45
CA PHE A 2 5.58 -33.70 -15.08
C PHE A 2 7.06 -33.27 -14.97
N SER A 3 7.80 -33.21 -16.07
CA SER A 3 9.25 -33.04 -16.07
C SER A 3 9.72 -31.60 -15.76
N GLU A 4 9.03 -30.56 -16.21
CA GLU A 4 9.53 -29.18 -16.12
C GLU A 4 9.46 -28.62 -14.70
N LEU A 5 8.34 -28.79 -13.98
CA LEU A 5 8.24 -28.37 -12.58
C LEU A 5 9.04 -29.28 -11.65
N PHE A 6 9.18 -30.56 -12.00
CA PHE A 6 10.09 -31.46 -11.29
C PHE A 6 11.54 -31.03 -11.52
N LEU A 7 11.92 -30.74 -12.77
CA LEU A 7 13.24 -30.25 -13.10
C LEU A 7 13.52 -28.89 -12.41
N TYR A 8 12.56 -27.98 -12.42
CA TYR A 8 12.67 -26.72 -11.67
C TYR A 8 12.89 -26.99 -10.17
N GLY A 9 12.10 -27.85 -9.55
CA GLY A 9 12.25 -28.21 -8.14
C GLY A 9 13.59 -28.85 -7.82
N LEU A 10 14.09 -29.71 -8.72
CA LEU A 10 15.42 -30.33 -8.59
C LEU A 10 16.54 -29.28 -8.74
N VAL A 11 16.49 -28.50 -9.81
CA VAL A 11 17.48 -27.44 -10.08
C VAL A 11 17.48 -26.40 -8.98
N SER A 12 16.31 -25.91 -8.56
CA SER A 12 16.18 -24.93 -7.48
C SER A 12 16.74 -25.46 -6.15
N THR A 13 16.55 -26.75 -5.88
CA THR A 13 17.11 -27.39 -4.70
C THR A 13 18.64 -27.48 -4.76
N ILE A 14 19.19 -27.90 -5.90
CA ILE A 14 20.64 -27.97 -6.11
C ILE A 14 21.28 -26.59 -6.01
N VAL A 15 20.70 -25.60 -6.71
CA VAL A 15 21.16 -24.21 -6.67
C VAL A 15 21.11 -23.67 -5.23
N PHE A 16 20.03 -23.96 -4.52
CA PHE A 16 19.89 -23.55 -3.12
C PHE A 16 20.98 -24.19 -2.24
N ILE A 17 21.20 -25.48 -2.33
CA ILE A 17 22.23 -26.19 -1.53
C ILE A 17 23.61 -25.60 -1.81
N ILE A 18 23.94 -25.30 -3.05
CA ILE A 18 25.25 -24.77 -3.45
C ILE A 18 25.40 -23.30 -3.06
N LEU A 19 24.41 -22.45 -3.37
CA LEU A 19 24.54 -20.99 -3.21
C LEU A 19 24.13 -20.48 -1.83
N PHE A 20 23.24 -21.19 -1.12
CA PHE A 20 22.74 -20.73 0.17
C PHE A 20 23.85 -20.61 1.25
N PRO A 21 24.79 -21.53 1.41
CA PRO A 21 25.90 -21.37 2.36
C PRO A 21 26.75 -20.13 2.02
N PHE A 22 27.02 -19.89 0.74
CA PHE A 22 27.78 -18.73 0.27
C PHE A 22 27.02 -17.41 0.55
N TYR A 23 25.74 -17.38 0.20
CA TYR A 23 24.85 -16.26 0.49
C TYR A 23 24.73 -16.01 2.01
N TYR A 24 24.65 -17.06 2.80
CA TYR A 24 24.62 -16.98 4.26
C TYR A 24 25.88 -16.33 4.80
N ILE A 25 27.04 -16.79 4.38
CA ILE A 25 28.35 -16.25 4.78
C ILE A 25 28.46 -14.77 4.44
N VAL A 26 28.16 -14.38 3.20
CA VAL A 26 28.20 -12.98 2.75
C VAL A 26 27.25 -12.09 3.55
N ARG A 27 26.08 -12.59 3.92
CA ARG A 27 25.09 -11.83 4.72
C ARG A 27 25.54 -11.64 6.17
N VAL A 28 26.15 -12.65 6.75
CA VAL A 28 26.71 -12.58 8.11
C VAL A 28 27.84 -11.57 8.16
N PHE A 29 28.78 -11.62 7.21
CA PHE A 29 29.90 -10.68 7.13
C PHE A 29 29.44 -9.20 6.90
N ASN A 30 28.33 -9.01 6.19
CA ASN A 30 27.75 -7.68 5.98
C ASN A 30 26.81 -7.22 7.11
N GLY A 31 26.76 -7.90 8.26
CA GLY A 31 25.88 -7.56 9.38
C GLY A 31 24.38 -7.72 9.06
N LYS A 32 24.04 -8.34 7.93
CA LYS A 32 22.66 -8.57 7.51
C LYS A 32 22.28 -10.02 7.81
N PHE A 33 21.78 -10.26 9.02
CA PHE A 33 21.24 -11.57 9.38
C PHE A 33 20.13 -12.01 8.43
N LEU A 34 20.01 -13.30 8.19
CA LEU A 34 18.90 -13.90 7.43
C LEU A 34 17.65 -13.90 8.31
N TYR A 35 16.90 -12.80 8.27
CA TYR A 35 15.67 -12.70 9.03
C TYR A 35 14.67 -13.76 8.57
N GLY A 36 14.10 -14.50 9.54
CA GLY A 36 13.10 -15.52 9.29
C GLY A 36 13.59 -16.72 8.49
N TRP A 37 14.90 -17.00 8.44
CA TRP A 37 15.42 -18.12 7.64
C TRP A 37 14.90 -19.49 8.12
N ARG A 38 14.71 -19.66 9.44
CA ARG A 38 14.14 -20.89 9.99
C ARG A 38 12.70 -21.09 9.54
N GLU A 39 11.90 -20.05 9.62
CA GLU A 39 10.50 -20.05 9.17
C GLU A 39 10.43 -20.28 7.65
N LYS A 40 11.28 -19.62 6.87
CA LYS A 40 11.39 -19.83 5.41
C LYS A 40 11.82 -21.25 5.03
N MET A 41 12.61 -21.90 5.87
CA MET A 41 12.96 -23.31 5.74
C MET A 41 11.85 -24.26 6.21
N GLY A 42 10.76 -23.74 6.78
CA GLY A 42 9.67 -24.53 7.34
C GLY A 42 9.95 -25.02 8.77
N PHE A 43 10.97 -24.47 9.45
CA PHE A 43 11.32 -24.80 10.83
C PHE A 43 10.63 -23.86 11.81
N PHE A 44 9.36 -24.06 12.03
CA PHE A 44 8.55 -23.38 13.05
C PHE A 44 7.63 -24.41 13.74
N LYS A 45 7.18 -24.08 14.95
CA LYS A 45 6.22 -24.91 15.66
C LYS A 45 4.89 -24.94 14.90
N ASN A 46 4.24 -26.11 14.86
CA ASN A 46 2.91 -26.22 14.26
C ASN A 46 1.95 -25.25 14.97
N PRO A 47 1.31 -24.31 14.25
CA PRO A 47 0.41 -23.34 14.85
C PRO A 47 -0.99 -23.91 15.21
N GLU A 48 -1.25 -25.20 14.88
CA GLU A 48 -2.49 -25.91 15.21
C GLU A 48 -3.78 -25.17 14.81
N LEU A 49 -3.81 -24.67 13.58
CA LEU A 49 -4.89 -23.79 13.08
C LEU A 49 -6.19 -24.53 12.70
N GLY A 50 -6.17 -25.86 12.65
CA GLY A 50 -7.30 -26.65 12.14
C GLY A 50 -7.38 -26.68 10.61
N ASP A 51 -8.57 -26.90 10.06
CA ASP A 51 -8.77 -27.15 8.63
C ASP A 51 -9.43 -25.95 7.90
N LYS A 52 -9.88 -24.93 8.64
CA LYS A 52 -10.48 -23.70 8.08
C LYS A 52 -9.46 -22.56 8.12
N VAL A 53 -8.59 -22.47 7.12
CA VAL A 53 -7.49 -21.50 7.10
C VAL A 53 -7.50 -20.71 5.80
N ILE A 54 -7.51 -19.37 5.91
CA ILE A 54 -7.32 -18.43 4.81
C ILE A 54 -5.93 -17.82 4.96
N MET A 55 -5.08 -17.99 3.95
CA MET A 55 -3.72 -17.48 3.96
C MET A 55 -3.57 -16.31 3.00
N PHE A 56 -3.02 -15.21 3.48
CA PHE A 56 -2.61 -14.05 2.68
C PHE A 56 -1.09 -13.97 2.58
N HIS A 57 -0.60 -13.63 1.39
CA HIS A 57 0.82 -13.41 1.16
C HIS A 57 1.06 -12.03 0.54
N GLY A 58 1.94 -11.24 1.16
CA GLY A 58 2.46 -9.98 0.63
C GLY A 58 3.95 -9.87 0.92
N VAL A 59 4.78 -9.74 -0.10
CA VAL A 59 6.25 -9.76 0.03
C VAL A 59 6.76 -8.51 0.73
N SER A 60 6.31 -7.34 0.29
CA SER A 60 6.82 -6.03 0.67
C SER A 60 5.88 -5.27 1.60
N VAL A 61 6.38 -4.16 2.18
CA VAL A 61 5.58 -3.23 2.98
C VAL A 61 4.34 -2.73 2.22
N GLY A 62 4.51 -2.40 0.93
CA GLY A 62 3.41 -1.87 0.11
C GLY A 62 2.29 -2.89 -0.11
N GLU A 63 2.63 -4.16 -0.33
CA GLU A 63 1.67 -5.25 -0.48
C GLU A 63 0.96 -5.57 0.84
N VAL A 64 1.71 -5.63 1.94
CA VAL A 64 1.15 -5.85 3.30
C VAL A 64 0.13 -4.76 3.65
N ILE A 65 0.43 -3.50 3.35
CA ILE A 65 -0.50 -2.39 3.57
C ILE A 65 -1.73 -2.52 2.67
N ALA A 66 -1.56 -2.88 1.40
CA ALA A 66 -2.67 -3.05 0.47
C ALA A 66 -3.65 -4.16 0.90
N LEU A 67 -3.17 -5.19 1.61
CA LEU A 67 -3.99 -6.28 2.13
C LEU A 67 -4.77 -5.91 3.42
N GLU A 68 -4.50 -4.78 4.05
CA GLU A 68 -5.03 -4.48 5.39
C GLU A 68 -6.56 -4.53 5.46
N ASN A 69 -7.24 -3.78 4.59
CA ASN A 69 -8.70 -3.73 4.56
C ASN A 69 -9.31 -5.08 4.16
N LEU A 70 -8.66 -5.80 3.25
CA LEU A 70 -9.11 -7.12 2.80
C LEU A 70 -9.02 -8.15 3.94
N ILE A 71 -7.92 -8.19 4.68
CA ILE A 71 -7.73 -9.10 5.82
C ILE A 71 -8.77 -8.83 6.90
N LYS A 72 -8.98 -7.56 7.28
CA LYS A 72 -9.99 -7.17 8.26
C LYS A 72 -11.40 -7.59 7.82
N LYS A 73 -11.75 -7.27 6.58
CA LYS A 73 -13.06 -7.64 6.01
C LYS A 73 -13.26 -9.15 5.91
N THR A 74 -12.20 -9.88 5.54
CA THR A 74 -12.26 -11.34 5.50
C THR A 74 -12.53 -11.93 6.88
N LYS A 75 -11.88 -11.42 7.94
CA LYS A 75 -12.13 -11.89 9.31
C LYS A 75 -13.56 -11.59 9.80
N GLU A 76 -14.11 -10.43 9.39
CA GLU A 76 -15.53 -10.08 9.68
C GLU A 76 -16.51 -11.03 8.98
N VAL A 77 -16.27 -11.34 7.69
CA VAL A 77 -17.19 -12.15 6.88
C VAL A 77 -17.06 -13.65 7.18
N PHE A 78 -15.85 -14.11 7.53
CA PHE A 78 -15.53 -15.51 7.79
C PHE A 78 -14.93 -15.69 9.20
N PRO A 79 -15.69 -15.42 10.27
CA PRO A 79 -15.18 -15.44 11.67
C PRO A 79 -14.63 -16.80 12.10
N ASP A 80 -15.16 -17.89 11.53
CA ASP A 80 -14.75 -19.27 11.83
C ASP A 80 -13.41 -19.66 11.20
N TYR A 81 -12.94 -18.88 10.22
CA TYR A 81 -11.67 -19.15 9.57
C TYR A 81 -10.50 -18.52 10.31
N LYS A 82 -9.42 -19.27 10.40
CA LYS A 82 -8.13 -18.78 10.88
C LYS A 82 -7.42 -17.99 9.78
N ILE A 83 -6.89 -16.83 10.13
CA ILE A 83 -6.18 -15.96 9.20
C ILE A 83 -4.68 -16.15 9.39
N VAL A 84 -4.02 -16.49 8.29
CA VAL A 84 -2.54 -16.58 8.22
C VAL A 84 -2.03 -15.46 7.33
N VAL A 85 -1.05 -14.72 7.79
CA VAL A 85 -0.36 -13.69 6.99
C VAL A 85 1.10 -14.08 6.84
N THR A 86 1.58 -14.06 5.59
CA THR A 86 2.98 -14.36 5.29
C THR A 86 3.64 -13.21 4.55
N THR A 87 4.94 -13.00 4.82
CA THR A 87 5.72 -11.93 4.20
C THR A 87 7.04 -12.43 3.64
N GLY A 88 7.64 -11.66 2.72
CA GLY A 88 8.94 -11.99 2.12
C GLY A 88 10.12 -11.26 2.78
N THR A 89 9.90 -10.03 3.28
CA THR A 89 10.95 -9.12 3.76
C THR A 89 10.84 -8.84 5.26
N LYS A 90 11.95 -8.44 5.89
CA LYS A 90 11.98 -8.03 7.31
C LYS A 90 11.01 -6.89 7.59
N THR A 91 11.09 -5.83 6.80
CA THR A 91 10.23 -4.64 6.97
C THR A 91 8.76 -4.97 6.72
N GLY A 92 8.44 -5.84 5.75
CA GLY A 92 7.08 -6.37 5.55
C GLY A 92 6.58 -7.12 6.78
N GLN A 93 7.43 -7.96 7.40
CA GLN A 93 7.09 -8.72 8.61
C GLN A 93 6.84 -7.80 9.81
N GLU A 94 7.68 -6.79 10.02
CA GLU A 94 7.49 -5.81 11.09
C GLU A 94 6.15 -5.06 10.95
N ILE A 95 5.78 -4.67 9.73
CA ILE A 95 4.49 -4.04 9.46
C ILE A 95 3.33 -5.02 9.64
N ALA A 96 3.46 -6.27 9.18
CA ALA A 96 2.43 -7.29 9.37
C ALA A 96 2.16 -7.57 10.85
N LEU A 97 3.21 -7.73 11.65
CA LEU A 97 3.09 -7.89 13.10
C LEU A 97 2.41 -6.68 13.75
N LYS A 98 2.78 -5.46 13.35
CA LYS A 98 2.17 -4.24 13.90
C LYS A 98 0.69 -4.10 13.56
N LYS A 99 0.30 -4.45 12.33
CA LYS A 99 -1.06 -4.21 11.82
C LYS A 99 -2.04 -5.36 12.07
N PHE A 100 -1.54 -6.58 12.09
CA PHE A 100 -2.40 -7.77 12.07
C PHE A 100 -2.34 -8.65 13.32
N SER A 101 -1.53 -8.29 14.34
CA SER A 101 -1.43 -9.08 15.59
C SER A 101 -2.77 -9.34 16.29
N ASN A 102 -3.76 -8.45 16.10
CA ASN A 102 -5.10 -8.57 16.69
C ASN A 102 -6.13 -9.22 15.74
N VAL A 103 -5.75 -9.54 14.49
CA VAL A 103 -6.68 -10.05 13.47
C VAL A 103 -6.22 -11.38 12.91
N ALA A 104 -4.91 -11.56 12.70
CA ALA A 104 -4.33 -12.78 12.20
C ALA A 104 -4.02 -13.76 13.34
N ASP A 105 -4.36 -15.02 13.12
CA ASP A 105 -4.09 -16.11 14.07
C ASP A 105 -2.62 -16.58 13.98
N PHE A 106 -1.97 -16.37 12.83
CA PHE A 106 -0.54 -16.70 12.64
C PHE A 106 0.11 -15.77 11.61
N ILE A 107 1.27 -15.21 11.96
CA ILE A 107 2.06 -14.34 11.09
C ILE A 107 3.48 -14.91 11.00
N THR A 108 3.97 -15.16 9.77
CA THR A 108 5.27 -15.78 9.57
C THR A 108 5.86 -15.37 8.20
N TYR A 109 7.07 -15.86 7.89
CA TYR A 109 7.65 -15.69 6.57
C TYR A 109 7.14 -16.75 5.58
N PHE A 110 7.03 -16.35 4.31
CA PHE A 110 6.74 -17.27 3.22
C PHE A 110 7.91 -18.27 3.02
N PRO A 111 7.64 -19.55 2.73
CA PRO A 111 8.69 -20.54 2.56
C PRO A 111 9.57 -20.24 1.34
N PHE A 112 10.83 -20.67 1.37
CA PHE A 112 11.62 -20.74 0.15
C PHE A 112 10.93 -21.69 -0.85
N ASP A 113 10.93 -21.31 -2.13
CA ASP A 113 10.19 -22.05 -3.18
C ASP A 113 10.95 -23.32 -3.63
N ILE A 114 11.36 -24.12 -2.65
CA ILE A 114 11.98 -25.44 -2.83
C ILE A 114 11.09 -26.53 -2.22
N PRO A 115 11.06 -27.74 -2.80
CA PRO A 115 10.08 -28.77 -2.44
C PRO A 115 10.00 -29.07 -0.94
N TYR A 116 11.13 -29.20 -0.26
CA TYR A 116 11.18 -29.50 1.18
C TYR A 116 10.51 -28.38 2.01
N CYS A 117 10.88 -27.11 1.77
CA CYS A 117 10.38 -25.98 2.54
C CYS A 117 8.88 -25.77 2.33
N VAL A 118 8.45 -25.82 1.07
CA VAL A 118 7.02 -25.70 0.71
C VAL A 118 6.20 -26.84 1.31
N ASN A 119 6.71 -28.07 1.21
CA ASN A 119 6.03 -29.23 1.77
C ASN A 119 5.88 -29.12 3.30
N SER A 120 6.97 -28.80 4.01
CA SER A 120 6.97 -28.60 5.47
C SER A 120 6.00 -27.49 5.89
N PHE A 121 6.03 -26.35 5.19
CA PHE A 121 5.15 -25.21 5.44
C PHE A 121 3.67 -25.59 5.28
N LEU A 122 3.28 -26.11 4.11
CA LEU A 122 1.90 -26.45 3.80
C LEU A 122 1.36 -27.59 4.66
N SER A 123 2.22 -28.49 5.17
CA SER A 123 1.80 -29.58 6.07
C SER A 123 1.46 -29.06 7.48
N LYS A 124 2.04 -27.93 7.90
CA LYS A 124 1.77 -27.30 9.20
C LYS A 124 0.65 -26.26 9.16
N VAL A 125 0.63 -25.44 8.11
CA VAL A 125 -0.37 -24.36 7.98
C VAL A 125 -1.71 -24.87 7.44
N ARG A 126 -1.72 -25.83 6.53
CA ARG A 126 -2.89 -26.49 5.94
C ARG A 126 -3.95 -25.49 5.42
N PRO A 127 -3.59 -24.50 4.57
CA PRO A 127 -4.55 -23.53 4.13
C PRO A 127 -5.62 -24.14 3.22
N THR A 128 -6.88 -23.72 3.40
CA THR A 128 -7.99 -24.03 2.48
C THR A 128 -7.87 -23.21 1.21
N VAL A 129 -7.53 -21.93 1.38
CA VAL A 129 -7.34 -20.96 0.30
C VAL A 129 -6.11 -20.10 0.58
N VAL A 130 -5.40 -19.76 -0.49
CA VAL A 130 -4.23 -18.87 -0.48
C VAL A 130 -4.46 -17.71 -1.44
N LEU A 131 -4.27 -16.49 -0.96
CA LEU A 131 -4.34 -15.26 -1.73
C LEU A 131 -2.94 -14.63 -1.77
N ILE A 132 -2.34 -14.57 -2.95
CA ILE A 132 -1.02 -13.96 -3.18
C ILE A 132 -1.23 -12.58 -3.78
N ALA A 133 -0.74 -11.53 -3.10
CA ALA A 133 -0.80 -10.16 -3.57
C ALA A 133 0.21 -9.92 -4.69
N GLU A 134 -0.20 -9.11 -5.66
CA GLU A 134 0.56 -8.74 -6.85
C GLU A 134 0.99 -9.98 -7.68
N THR A 135 2.05 -9.85 -8.51
CA THR A 135 2.43 -10.96 -9.40
C THR A 135 3.64 -11.69 -8.85
N GLU A 136 3.45 -12.34 -7.72
CA GLU A 136 4.42 -13.22 -7.09
C GLU A 136 4.17 -14.67 -7.51
N LEU A 137 4.87 -15.11 -8.55
CA LEU A 137 4.70 -16.46 -9.12
C LEU A 137 5.74 -17.41 -8.53
N TRP A 138 5.27 -18.32 -7.68
CA TRP A 138 6.07 -19.32 -6.96
C TRP A 138 5.79 -20.72 -7.55
N PRO A 139 6.63 -21.23 -8.46
CA PRO A 139 6.36 -22.47 -9.20
C PRO A 139 6.18 -23.71 -8.35
N THR A 140 7.06 -23.92 -7.36
CA THR A 140 6.94 -25.07 -6.45
C THR A 140 5.70 -24.94 -5.58
N PHE A 141 5.50 -23.75 -4.99
CA PHE A 141 4.36 -23.49 -4.11
C PHE A 141 3.04 -23.69 -4.83
N SER A 142 2.89 -23.13 -6.03
CA SER A 142 1.66 -23.28 -6.84
C SER A 142 1.40 -24.76 -7.21
N SER A 143 2.46 -25.52 -7.53
CA SER A 143 2.35 -26.95 -7.82
C SER A 143 1.89 -27.76 -6.61
N PHE A 144 2.42 -27.47 -5.41
CA PHE A 144 2.01 -28.14 -4.18
C PHE A 144 0.61 -27.75 -3.74
N CYS A 145 0.22 -26.50 -3.89
CA CYS A 145 -1.18 -26.08 -3.66
C CYS A 145 -2.14 -26.87 -4.55
N ASN A 146 -1.87 -26.90 -5.84
CA ASN A 146 -2.73 -27.62 -6.80
C ASN A 146 -2.83 -29.13 -6.48
N ARG A 147 -1.71 -29.81 -6.13
CA ARG A 147 -1.70 -31.23 -5.76
C ARG A 147 -2.49 -31.52 -4.48
N ARG A 148 -2.58 -30.55 -3.56
CA ARG A 148 -3.30 -30.67 -2.30
C ARG A 148 -4.73 -30.17 -2.36
N GLY A 149 -5.22 -29.72 -3.53
CA GLY A 149 -6.55 -29.15 -3.71
C GLY A 149 -6.74 -27.77 -3.07
N ILE A 150 -5.65 -27.12 -2.66
CA ILE A 150 -5.67 -25.79 -2.08
C ILE A 150 -6.01 -24.77 -3.16
N LYS A 151 -7.02 -23.94 -2.92
CA LYS A 151 -7.43 -22.88 -3.86
C LYS A 151 -6.40 -21.75 -3.83
N LEU A 152 -5.79 -21.45 -4.98
CA LEU A 152 -4.74 -20.46 -5.10
C LEU A 152 -5.19 -19.28 -5.96
N TYR A 153 -5.19 -18.08 -5.39
CA TYR A 153 -5.54 -16.84 -6.07
C TYR A 153 -4.33 -15.91 -6.18
N CYS A 154 -4.15 -15.32 -7.35
CA CYS A 154 -3.37 -14.11 -7.50
C CYS A 154 -4.36 -12.94 -7.39
N ILE A 155 -4.17 -12.04 -6.46
CA ILE A 155 -5.01 -10.87 -6.24
C ILE A 155 -4.19 -9.59 -6.41
N ASN A 156 -4.86 -8.51 -6.83
CA ASN A 156 -4.19 -7.24 -7.10
C ASN A 156 -3.03 -7.40 -8.12
N GLY A 157 -3.17 -8.32 -9.07
CA GLY A 157 -2.14 -8.72 -10.02
C GLY A 157 -1.68 -7.57 -10.90
N ARG A 158 -0.36 -7.36 -10.95
CA ARG A 158 0.28 -6.27 -11.69
C ARG A 158 1.58 -6.75 -12.31
N MET A 159 1.88 -6.29 -13.51
CA MET A 159 3.11 -6.70 -14.20
C MET A 159 3.85 -5.50 -14.81
N SER A 160 5.08 -5.25 -14.33
CA SER A 160 5.97 -4.24 -14.91
C SER A 160 6.42 -4.63 -16.32
N ASP A 161 6.79 -3.64 -17.15
CA ASP A 161 7.26 -3.92 -18.51
C ASP A 161 8.54 -4.76 -18.54
N SER A 162 9.44 -4.55 -17.58
CA SER A 162 10.67 -5.32 -17.45
C SER A 162 10.39 -6.79 -17.07
N THR A 163 9.50 -7.04 -16.12
CA THR A 163 9.08 -8.39 -15.73
C THR A 163 8.33 -9.08 -16.87
N TYR A 164 7.46 -8.36 -17.56
CA TYR A 164 6.72 -8.85 -18.71
C TYR A 164 7.64 -9.37 -19.82
N SER A 165 8.67 -8.61 -20.17
CA SER A 165 9.63 -9.00 -21.22
C SER A 165 10.35 -10.31 -20.87
N LEU A 166 10.77 -10.47 -19.62
CA LEU A 166 11.41 -11.69 -19.14
C LEU A 166 10.44 -12.89 -19.13
N TYR A 167 9.23 -12.70 -18.62
CA TYR A 167 8.25 -13.79 -18.52
C TYR A 167 7.73 -14.24 -19.88
N ARG A 168 7.65 -13.32 -20.85
CA ARG A 168 7.31 -13.63 -22.23
C ARG A 168 8.33 -14.57 -22.88
N LEU A 169 9.62 -14.40 -22.59
CA LEU A 169 10.68 -15.29 -23.07
C LEU A 169 10.50 -16.72 -22.52
N LEU A 170 10.04 -16.85 -21.28
CA LEU A 170 9.81 -18.13 -20.61
C LEU A 170 8.32 -18.53 -20.61
N LYS A 171 7.57 -18.13 -21.63
CA LYS A 171 6.10 -18.30 -21.69
C LYS A 171 5.64 -19.74 -21.41
N VAL A 172 6.29 -20.74 -22.00
CA VAL A 172 5.89 -22.16 -21.81
C VAL A 172 5.94 -22.53 -20.33
N PHE A 173 7.01 -22.16 -19.64
CA PHE A 173 7.15 -22.39 -18.20
C PHE A 173 6.07 -21.66 -17.39
N PHE A 174 5.87 -20.35 -17.64
CA PHE A 174 4.87 -19.57 -16.90
C PHE A 174 3.43 -19.98 -17.21
N THR A 175 3.13 -20.48 -18.42
CA THR A 175 1.82 -21.09 -18.73
C THR A 175 1.53 -22.24 -17.75
N HIS A 176 2.53 -23.10 -17.46
CA HIS A 176 2.37 -24.18 -16.51
C HIS A 176 2.17 -23.69 -15.07
N VAL A 177 2.88 -22.66 -14.65
CA VAL A 177 2.73 -22.06 -13.31
C VAL A 177 1.36 -21.42 -13.16
N LEU A 178 0.98 -20.55 -14.10
CA LEU A 178 -0.29 -19.81 -14.08
C LEU A 178 -1.52 -20.74 -14.20
N SER A 179 -1.38 -21.88 -14.87
CA SER A 179 -2.47 -22.89 -14.94
C SER A 179 -2.85 -23.50 -13.58
N LYS A 180 -2.02 -23.35 -12.55
CA LYS A 180 -2.28 -23.84 -11.18
C LYS A 180 -3.13 -22.89 -10.35
N TYR A 181 -3.26 -21.66 -10.78
CA TYR A 181 -4.10 -20.68 -10.07
C TYR A 181 -5.58 -20.93 -10.32
N THR A 182 -6.37 -20.87 -9.27
CA THR A 182 -7.83 -20.96 -9.31
C THR A 182 -8.40 -19.77 -10.08
N LYS A 183 -7.96 -18.54 -9.72
CA LYS A 183 -8.23 -17.31 -10.46
C LYS A 183 -7.05 -16.34 -10.34
N ILE A 184 -6.96 -15.48 -11.33
CA ILE A 184 -5.97 -14.40 -11.41
C ILE A 184 -6.74 -13.10 -11.55
N LEU A 185 -6.69 -12.26 -10.51
CA LEU A 185 -7.43 -11.02 -10.38
C LEU A 185 -6.45 -9.85 -10.49
N THR A 186 -6.54 -9.08 -11.57
CA THR A 186 -5.57 -8.04 -11.94
C THR A 186 -6.04 -6.64 -11.59
N GLN A 187 -5.09 -5.69 -11.45
CA GLN A 187 -5.44 -4.29 -11.17
C GLN A 187 -6.06 -3.58 -12.38
N SER A 188 -5.69 -3.97 -13.60
CA SER A 188 -6.12 -3.30 -14.82
C SER A 188 -6.24 -4.25 -16.00
N ASP A 189 -6.95 -3.79 -17.06
CA ASP A 189 -7.01 -4.48 -18.36
C ASP A 189 -5.64 -4.67 -19.00
N ILE A 190 -4.72 -3.73 -18.78
CA ILE A 190 -3.35 -3.82 -19.29
C ILE A 190 -2.63 -5.00 -18.63
N ASP A 191 -2.72 -5.11 -17.31
CA ASP A 191 -2.12 -6.22 -16.55
C ASP A 191 -2.76 -7.56 -16.92
N MET A 192 -4.09 -7.60 -17.07
CA MET A 192 -4.81 -8.78 -17.54
C MET A 192 -4.29 -9.25 -18.90
N LYS A 193 -4.19 -8.34 -19.88
CA LYS A 193 -3.68 -8.67 -21.22
C LYS A 193 -2.23 -9.16 -21.18
N LYS A 194 -1.37 -8.55 -20.37
CA LYS A 194 0.02 -9.00 -20.17
C LYS A 194 0.06 -10.43 -19.62
N LEU A 195 -0.69 -10.71 -18.54
CA LEU A 195 -0.73 -12.04 -17.91
C LEU A 195 -1.28 -13.11 -18.86
N ILE A 196 -2.35 -12.82 -19.59
CA ILE A 196 -2.90 -13.74 -20.61
C ILE A 196 -1.86 -14.01 -21.71
N SER A 197 -1.11 -13.01 -22.15
CA SER A 197 -0.10 -13.16 -23.21
C SER A 197 1.08 -14.05 -22.82
N ILE A 198 1.40 -14.15 -21.53
CA ILE A 198 2.42 -15.05 -20.98
C ILE A 198 1.87 -16.41 -20.55
N GLY A 199 0.58 -16.66 -20.78
CA GLY A 199 -0.03 -17.98 -20.61
C GLY A 199 -1.04 -18.13 -19.46
N ALA A 200 -1.49 -17.02 -18.85
CA ALA A 200 -2.60 -17.08 -17.90
C ALA A 200 -3.89 -17.55 -18.61
N PRO A 201 -4.69 -18.42 -17.97
CA PRO A 201 -5.95 -18.90 -18.55
C PRO A 201 -6.96 -17.76 -18.69
N LYS A 202 -7.49 -17.54 -19.91
CA LYS A 202 -8.42 -16.45 -20.19
C LYS A 202 -9.72 -16.52 -19.38
N ASP A 203 -10.22 -17.73 -19.19
CA ASP A 203 -11.47 -18.05 -18.46
C ASP A 203 -11.35 -17.82 -16.95
N ARG A 204 -10.15 -17.65 -16.42
CA ARG A 204 -9.86 -17.49 -15.00
C ARG A 204 -9.06 -16.22 -14.67
N THR A 205 -8.91 -15.31 -15.65
CA THR A 205 -8.16 -14.06 -15.47
C THR A 205 -9.10 -12.88 -15.68
N PHE A 206 -9.29 -12.07 -14.63
CA PHE A 206 -10.27 -10.98 -14.59
C PHE A 206 -9.65 -9.71 -14.00
N VAL A 207 -10.26 -8.56 -14.30
CA VAL A 207 -9.90 -7.29 -13.65
C VAL A 207 -10.69 -7.17 -12.35
N MET A 208 -9.98 -6.94 -11.24
CA MET A 208 -10.57 -6.69 -9.93
C MET A 208 -10.44 -5.23 -9.48
N LYS A 209 -9.70 -4.42 -10.22
CA LYS A 209 -9.25 -3.08 -9.84
C LYS A 209 -8.16 -3.12 -8.73
N ASN A 210 -7.85 -1.98 -8.08
CA ASN A 210 -6.70 -1.92 -7.16
C ASN A 210 -7.16 -1.79 -5.70
N LEU A 211 -6.80 -2.78 -4.86
CA LEU A 211 -7.12 -2.83 -3.42
C LEU A 211 -6.74 -1.56 -2.64
N LYS A 212 -5.73 -0.82 -3.11
CA LYS A 212 -5.29 0.41 -2.46
C LYS A 212 -6.37 1.51 -2.49
N PHE A 213 -7.30 1.46 -3.47
CA PHE A 213 -8.41 2.42 -3.57
C PHE A 213 -9.61 2.06 -2.70
N ASP A 214 -9.65 0.90 -2.08
CA ASP A 214 -10.71 0.55 -1.13
C ASP A 214 -10.46 1.19 0.26
N VAL A 215 -10.18 2.48 0.24
CA VAL A 215 -10.10 3.33 1.44
C VAL A 215 -11.51 3.80 1.79
N LYS A 216 -11.89 3.65 3.05
CA LYS A 216 -13.19 4.14 3.55
C LYS A 216 -13.07 5.59 4.01
N LYS A 217 -14.07 6.40 3.67
CA LYS A 217 -14.30 7.68 4.34
C LYS A 217 -14.62 7.41 5.80
N SER A 218 -14.21 8.31 6.69
CA SER A 218 -14.72 8.31 8.06
C SER A 218 -16.14 8.86 8.05
N ASP A 219 -17.04 8.24 8.79
CA ASP A 219 -18.40 8.74 9.02
C ASP A 219 -18.43 9.86 10.07
N GLU A 220 -17.29 10.12 10.73
CA GLU A 220 -17.16 11.16 11.75
C GLU A 220 -17.17 12.54 11.11
N VAL A 221 -18.12 13.37 11.52
CA VAL A 221 -18.20 14.77 11.11
C VAL A 221 -17.18 15.57 11.92
N ILE A 222 -16.22 16.18 11.22
CA ILE A 222 -15.22 17.04 11.84
C ILE A 222 -15.68 18.50 11.69
N ASP A 223 -15.78 19.18 12.82
CA ASP A 223 -15.98 20.62 12.87
C ASP A 223 -14.81 21.27 13.64
N MET A 224 -14.09 22.13 12.97
CA MET A 224 -13.00 22.93 13.50
C MET A 224 -13.23 24.43 13.23
N GLY A 225 -14.48 24.85 13.08
CA GLY A 225 -14.80 26.21 12.72
C GLY A 225 -14.29 26.62 11.32
N GLN A 226 -14.24 25.62 10.41
CA GLN A 226 -13.74 25.82 9.04
C GLN A 226 -14.75 26.54 8.13
N ALA A 227 -15.96 26.77 8.56
CA ALA A 227 -16.98 27.45 7.74
C ALA A 227 -16.49 28.84 7.29
N GLY A 228 -16.54 29.09 5.99
CA GLY A 228 -16.03 30.33 5.38
C GLY A 228 -14.51 30.37 5.19
N HIS A 229 -13.79 29.29 5.48
CA HIS A 229 -12.35 29.18 5.30
C HIS A 229 -11.98 28.04 4.33
N ARG A 230 -10.93 28.28 3.53
CA ARG A 230 -10.30 27.25 2.71
C ARG A 230 -9.15 26.62 3.50
N VAL A 231 -9.36 25.39 3.98
CA VAL A 231 -8.37 24.68 4.79
C VAL A 231 -7.38 23.96 3.90
N ILE A 232 -6.09 24.20 4.08
CA ILE A 232 -5.00 23.45 3.47
C ILE A 232 -4.48 22.46 4.50
N ILE A 233 -4.36 21.17 4.14
CA ILE A 233 -3.74 20.19 5.03
C ILE A 233 -2.37 19.80 4.48
N ALA A 234 -1.32 19.97 5.30
CA ALA A 234 -0.01 19.41 5.03
C ALA A 234 0.19 18.15 5.88
N GLY A 235 -0.12 17.00 5.29
CA GLY A 235 -0.17 15.73 6.00
C GLY A 235 1.15 14.97 6.01
N SER A 236 1.52 14.43 7.17
CA SER A 236 2.72 13.60 7.35
C SER A 236 4.02 14.26 6.90
N THR A 237 4.23 15.51 7.24
CA THR A 237 5.44 16.27 6.87
C THR A 237 6.69 15.76 7.59
N HIS A 238 7.82 15.86 6.93
CA HIS A 238 9.15 15.51 7.43
C HIS A 238 10.05 16.75 7.53
N LYS A 239 11.24 16.56 8.11
CA LYS A 239 12.24 17.63 8.23
C LYS A 239 12.54 18.28 6.87
N GLY A 240 12.47 19.60 6.80
CA GLY A 240 12.64 20.41 5.60
C GLY A 240 11.35 20.69 4.84
N GLU A 241 10.29 19.91 5.08
CA GLU A 241 9.00 20.13 4.42
C GLU A 241 8.12 21.12 5.17
N ASP A 242 8.25 21.19 6.49
CA ASP A 242 7.49 22.14 7.30
C ASP A 242 7.83 23.59 6.94
N GLU A 243 9.10 23.86 6.73
CA GLU A 243 9.60 25.16 6.29
C GLU A 243 9.01 25.54 4.93
N ILE A 244 9.08 24.62 3.95
CA ILE A 244 8.52 24.83 2.60
C ILE A 244 7.02 25.13 2.65
N VAL A 245 6.29 24.37 3.46
CA VAL A 245 4.82 24.53 3.61
C VAL A 245 4.49 25.86 4.28
N LEU A 246 5.20 26.22 5.35
CA LEU A 246 4.94 27.45 6.10
C LEU A 246 5.32 28.70 5.31
N GLU A 247 6.40 28.66 4.53
CA GLU A 247 6.78 29.76 3.63
C GLU A 247 5.71 29.97 2.54
N MET A 248 5.28 28.91 1.88
CA MET A 248 4.19 28.97 0.91
C MET A 248 2.91 29.50 1.56
N PHE A 249 2.53 28.96 2.74
CA PHE A 249 1.31 29.38 3.43
C PHE A 249 1.34 30.87 3.79
N LYS A 250 2.44 31.38 4.35
CA LYS A 250 2.62 32.81 4.67
C LYS A 250 2.51 33.70 3.44
N GLU A 251 3.11 33.28 2.32
CA GLU A 251 3.01 33.98 1.03
C GLU A 251 1.52 34.07 0.58
N LYS A 252 0.80 32.96 0.65
CA LYS A 252 -0.60 32.92 0.18
C LYS A 252 -1.58 33.60 1.15
N LEU A 253 -1.34 33.52 2.45
CA LEU A 253 -2.18 34.18 3.47
C LEU A 253 -2.26 35.70 3.24
N ALA A 254 -1.19 36.33 2.79
CA ALA A 254 -1.17 37.76 2.48
C ALA A 254 -2.15 38.13 1.35
N LYS A 255 -2.44 37.20 0.42
CA LYS A 255 -3.34 37.41 -0.72
C LYS A 255 -4.74 36.82 -0.48
N TYR A 256 -4.82 35.75 0.29
CA TYR A 256 -6.03 34.99 0.57
C TYR A 256 -6.24 34.85 2.08
N PRO A 257 -6.82 35.87 2.76
CA PRO A 257 -6.94 35.87 4.21
C PRO A 257 -7.91 34.82 4.77
N ASP A 258 -8.68 34.18 3.90
CA ASP A 258 -9.61 33.10 4.24
C ASP A 258 -8.96 31.71 4.33
N ILE A 259 -7.67 31.57 3.97
CA ILE A 259 -7.00 30.28 4.08
C ILE A 259 -6.59 29.96 5.51
N LYS A 260 -6.65 28.68 5.85
CA LYS A 260 -6.16 28.13 7.13
C LYS A 260 -5.27 26.89 6.85
N LEU A 261 -4.29 26.63 7.71
CA LEU A 261 -3.37 25.52 7.57
C LEU A 261 -3.51 24.53 8.72
N LEU A 262 -3.77 23.26 8.42
CA LEU A 262 -3.56 22.16 9.35
C LEU A 262 -2.22 21.49 9.02
N LEU A 263 -1.22 21.70 9.86
CA LEU A 263 0.12 21.12 9.69
C LEU A 263 0.27 19.88 10.56
N VAL A 264 0.59 18.76 9.92
CA VAL A 264 0.60 17.44 10.57
C VAL A 264 1.97 16.78 10.40
N PRO A 265 2.91 17.01 11.31
CA PRO A 265 4.24 16.38 11.23
C PRO A 265 4.16 14.88 11.50
N ARG A 266 4.91 14.09 10.73
CA ARG A 266 4.98 12.62 10.89
C ARG A 266 5.52 12.21 12.25
N HIS A 267 6.38 13.04 12.84
CA HIS A 267 7.06 12.80 14.11
C HIS A 267 6.83 13.98 15.06
N THR A 268 6.02 13.76 16.09
CA THR A 268 5.64 14.79 17.07
C THR A 268 6.82 15.34 17.88
N GLN A 269 7.94 14.60 17.98
CA GLN A 269 9.19 15.11 18.61
C GLN A 269 9.76 16.36 17.91
N ARG A 270 9.29 16.68 16.70
CA ARG A 270 9.71 17.87 15.93
C ARG A 270 8.91 19.12 16.24
N LEU A 271 7.80 18.99 16.96
CA LEU A 271 6.91 20.12 17.29
C LEU A 271 7.63 21.36 17.84
N PRO A 272 8.56 21.26 18.81
CA PRO A 272 9.25 22.45 19.33
C PRO A 272 9.93 23.27 18.22
N LYS A 273 10.65 22.60 17.30
CA LYS A 273 11.32 23.27 16.18
C LYS A 273 10.34 23.87 15.18
N ILE A 274 9.22 23.23 14.93
CA ILE A 274 8.17 23.74 14.03
C ILE A 274 7.54 24.99 14.64
N ILE A 275 7.29 24.98 15.95
CA ILE A 275 6.79 26.14 16.70
C ILE A 275 7.76 27.34 16.60
N ASP A 276 9.07 27.10 16.73
CA ASP A 276 10.09 28.16 16.57
C ASP A 276 10.01 28.78 15.17
N ILE A 277 9.83 27.97 14.13
CA ILE A 277 9.69 28.46 12.74
C ILE A 277 8.42 29.29 12.60
N ILE A 278 7.27 28.81 13.09
CA ILE A 278 6.00 29.53 13.04
C ILE A 278 6.11 30.90 13.72
N ASN A 279 6.71 30.94 14.92
CA ASN A 279 6.94 32.18 15.67
C ASN A 279 7.85 33.15 14.92
N SER A 280 8.92 32.66 14.28
CA SER A 280 9.82 33.48 13.46
C SER A 280 9.13 34.09 12.23
N MET A 281 8.06 33.46 11.76
CA MET A 281 7.26 33.94 10.65
C MET A 281 6.11 34.88 11.08
N ASN A 282 5.92 35.11 12.38
CA ASN A 282 4.81 35.86 12.97
C ASN A 282 3.42 35.30 12.56
N LEU A 283 3.31 33.98 12.48
CA LEU A 283 2.04 33.30 12.24
C LEU A 283 1.38 32.95 13.57
N ASN A 284 0.06 33.08 13.64
CA ASN A 284 -0.70 32.69 14.83
C ASN A 284 -1.06 31.20 14.76
N TYR A 285 -0.77 30.45 15.83
CA TYR A 285 -0.98 28.99 15.84
C TYR A 285 -1.65 28.46 17.09
N GLY A 286 -2.33 27.32 16.95
CA GLY A 286 -2.83 26.47 18.04
C GLY A 286 -2.33 25.04 17.95
N LEU A 287 -2.31 24.34 19.10
CA LEU A 287 -2.07 22.90 19.14
C LEU A 287 -3.41 22.16 19.16
N ARG A 288 -3.60 21.14 18.34
CA ARG A 288 -4.85 20.38 18.26
C ARG A 288 -5.30 19.82 19.61
N SER A 289 -4.35 19.40 20.46
CA SER A 289 -4.64 18.91 21.83
C SER A 289 -5.20 19.97 22.78
N LYS A 290 -5.07 21.27 22.44
CA LYS A 290 -5.49 22.41 23.28
C LYS A 290 -6.56 23.28 22.61
N CYS A 291 -6.80 23.07 21.33
CA CYS A 291 -7.66 23.94 20.53
C CYS A 291 -8.38 23.07 19.48
N ASP A 292 -9.66 23.28 19.31
CA ASP A 292 -10.54 22.53 18.43
C ASP A 292 -11.06 23.37 17.23
N THR A 293 -10.60 24.64 17.11
CA THR A 293 -11.11 25.57 16.11
C THR A 293 -10.04 26.41 15.45
N PHE A 294 -10.28 26.78 14.16
CA PHE A 294 -9.46 27.76 13.43
C PHE A 294 -9.80 29.21 13.76
N LYS A 295 -10.81 29.48 14.58
CA LYS A 295 -11.37 30.83 14.79
C LYS A 295 -10.29 31.89 15.05
N ASP A 296 -9.34 31.58 15.94
CA ASP A 296 -8.31 32.53 16.37
C ASP A 296 -6.90 32.16 15.88
N HIS A 297 -6.79 31.19 14.97
CA HIS A 297 -5.52 30.65 14.52
C HIS A 297 -5.43 30.56 13.00
N ASP A 298 -4.26 30.90 12.45
CA ASP A 298 -3.96 30.72 11.03
C ASP A 298 -3.45 29.31 10.77
N VAL A 299 -2.72 28.74 11.74
CA VAL A 299 -2.13 27.42 11.69
C VAL A 299 -2.59 26.59 12.89
N ILE A 300 -3.10 25.39 12.64
CA ILE A 300 -3.28 24.38 13.68
C ILE A 300 -2.21 23.29 13.48
N LEU A 301 -1.43 23.03 14.54
CA LEU A 301 -0.51 21.89 14.59
C LEU A 301 -1.23 20.65 15.13
N LEU A 302 -1.28 19.57 14.35
CA LEU A 302 -1.83 18.30 14.80
C LEU A 302 -0.76 17.55 15.62
N ASP A 303 -0.85 17.64 16.92
CA ASP A 303 0.04 16.99 17.90
C ASP A 303 -0.56 15.68 18.46
N THR A 304 -1.74 15.30 18.01
CA THR A 304 -2.44 14.06 18.35
C THR A 304 -2.19 12.97 17.31
N MET A 305 -2.41 11.70 17.68
CA MET A 305 -2.17 10.55 16.81
C MET A 305 -3.48 9.97 16.25
N GLY A 306 -3.45 9.55 14.96
CA GLY A 306 -4.55 8.80 14.35
C GLY A 306 -5.71 9.64 13.80
N GLU A 307 -5.63 10.96 13.84
CA GLU A 307 -6.71 11.85 13.36
C GLU A 307 -6.58 12.31 11.91
N LEU A 308 -5.36 12.26 11.33
CA LEU A 308 -5.08 12.84 10.01
C LEU A 308 -6.04 12.37 8.92
N SER A 309 -6.30 11.06 8.84
CA SER A 309 -7.14 10.49 7.76
C SER A 309 -8.57 11.07 7.76
N LYS A 310 -9.14 11.32 8.92
CA LYS A 310 -10.47 11.93 9.04
C LYS A 310 -10.44 13.44 8.82
N MET A 311 -9.33 14.12 9.16
CA MET A 311 -9.16 15.56 8.95
C MET A 311 -9.18 15.96 7.47
N TYR A 312 -8.80 15.07 6.56
CA TYR A 312 -8.90 15.35 5.13
C TYR A 312 -10.34 15.65 4.65
N SER A 313 -11.36 15.29 5.43
CA SER A 313 -12.76 15.63 5.12
C SER A 313 -13.01 17.13 5.04
N ILE A 314 -12.30 17.92 5.87
CA ILE A 314 -12.50 19.39 5.97
C ILE A 314 -11.56 20.20 5.09
N CYS A 315 -10.56 19.61 4.41
CA CYS A 315 -9.65 20.39 3.60
C CYS A 315 -10.21 20.76 2.22
N SER A 316 -9.69 21.83 1.64
CA SER A 316 -9.87 22.15 0.22
C SER A 316 -8.94 21.29 -0.62
N PHE A 317 -7.66 21.23 -0.29
CA PHE A 317 -6.66 20.36 -0.92
C PHE A 317 -5.55 20.00 0.08
N ALA A 318 -4.73 19.02 -0.27
CA ALA A 318 -3.72 18.50 0.65
C ALA A 318 -2.31 18.46 0.02
N PHE A 319 -1.29 18.87 0.78
CA PHE A 319 0.09 18.49 0.53
C PHE A 319 0.40 17.18 1.26
N ILE A 320 0.97 16.22 0.54
CA ILE A 320 1.34 14.91 1.07
C ILE A 320 2.85 14.84 1.28
N GLY A 321 3.24 14.83 2.55
CA GLY A 321 4.64 14.89 2.97
C GLY A 321 5.44 13.61 2.74
N GLY A 322 6.72 13.61 3.17
CA GLY A 322 7.69 12.58 2.87
C GLY A 322 8.13 12.58 1.40
N SER A 323 7.91 13.66 0.69
CA SER A 323 8.00 13.75 -0.75
C SER A 323 9.07 14.74 -1.27
N PHE A 324 9.48 15.73 -0.47
CA PHE A 324 10.67 16.56 -0.76
C PHE A 324 11.97 16.00 -0.18
N ASN A 325 11.89 14.84 0.47
CA ASN A 325 13.03 14.10 0.98
C ASN A 325 13.09 12.68 0.38
N LYS A 326 13.96 11.81 0.90
CA LYS A 326 14.13 10.44 0.38
C LYS A 326 13.12 9.42 0.93
N THR A 327 12.07 9.86 1.63
CA THR A 327 11.08 8.96 2.26
C THR A 327 10.20 8.23 1.24
N GLY A 328 9.85 8.89 0.11
CA GLY A 328 9.11 8.25 -0.98
C GLY A 328 7.61 8.57 -1.02
N GLY A 329 7.18 9.60 -0.30
CA GLY A 329 5.79 10.05 -0.25
C GLY A 329 4.88 9.16 0.62
N HIS A 330 3.92 9.79 1.31
CA HIS A 330 2.87 9.10 2.04
C HIS A 330 1.65 8.83 1.15
N ASN A 331 0.60 8.23 1.72
CA ASN A 331 -0.59 7.79 0.98
C ASN A 331 -1.48 8.99 0.55
N PRO A 332 -1.60 9.30 -0.75
CA PRO A 332 -2.47 10.39 -1.20
C PRO A 332 -3.96 10.03 -1.17
N LEU A 333 -4.30 8.73 -1.14
CA LEU A 333 -5.67 8.27 -1.23
C LEU A 333 -6.51 8.65 -0.01
N GLU A 334 -5.86 8.89 1.15
CA GLU A 334 -6.53 9.36 2.35
C GLU A 334 -7.20 10.73 2.18
N ALA A 335 -6.64 11.60 1.35
CA ALA A 335 -7.24 12.88 0.99
C ALA A 335 -8.16 12.74 -0.24
N THR A 336 -7.68 12.01 -1.27
CA THR A 336 -8.41 11.89 -2.54
C THR A 336 -9.77 11.21 -2.38
N VAL A 337 -9.92 10.29 -1.39
CA VAL A 337 -11.21 9.65 -1.08
C VAL A 337 -12.31 10.66 -0.72
N TYR A 338 -11.94 11.82 -0.17
CA TYR A 338 -12.84 12.93 0.13
C TYR A 338 -12.98 13.92 -1.05
N SER A 339 -12.58 13.52 -2.24
CA SER A 339 -12.57 14.38 -3.46
C SER A 339 -11.65 15.60 -3.32
N LYS A 340 -10.54 15.45 -2.55
CA LYS A 340 -9.57 16.53 -2.30
C LYS A 340 -8.34 16.35 -3.17
N PRO A 341 -8.02 17.34 -4.05
CA PRO A 341 -6.80 17.32 -4.84
C PRO A 341 -5.54 17.25 -3.98
N THR A 342 -4.53 16.54 -4.46
CA THR A 342 -3.28 16.32 -3.69
C THR A 342 -2.07 16.89 -4.41
N ILE A 343 -1.13 17.42 -3.64
CA ILE A 343 0.16 17.90 -4.11
C ILE A 343 1.26 17.10 -3.42
N THR A 344 2.29 16.73 -4.14
CA THR A 344 3.42 15.97 -3.60
C THR A 344 4.74 16.43 -4.24
N GLY A 345 5.84 16.31 -3.51
CA GLY A 345 7.18 16.53 -4.05
C GLY A 345 7.64 15.40 -4.99
N PRO A 346 8.91 15.43 -5.45
CA PRO A 346 9.41 14.52 -6.48
C PRO A 346 9.66 13.08 -6.01
N SER A 347 9.78 12.85 -4.70
CA SER A 347 10.04 11.51 -4.14
C SER A 347 8.73 10.78 -3.89
N ILE A 348 8.36 9.85 -4.78
CA ILE A 348 7.04 9.20 -4.80
C ILE A 348 7.10 7.66 -4.81
N HIS A 349 8.26 7.06 -4.53
CA HIS A 349 8.49 5.64 -4.80
C HIS A 349 7.63 4.68 -3.98
N ASN A 350 7.07 5.08 -2.81
CA ASN A 350 6.18 4.24 -2.02
C ASN A 350 4.78 4.09 -2.66
N PHE A 351 4.32 5.11 -3.38
CA PHE A 351 3.00 5.15 -4.01
C PHE A 351 3.07 5.59 -5.48
N ARG A 352 4.17 5.25 -6.18
CA ARG A 352 4.48 5.73 -7.52
C ARG A 352 3.30 5.65 -8.49
N ASP A 353 2.67 4.48 -8.58
CA ASP A 353 1.59 4.26 -9.56
C ASP A 353 0.35 5.09 -9.26
N ILE A 354 0.04 5.26 -7.96
CA ILE A 354 -1.08 6.08 -7.51
C ILE A 354 -0.82 7.54 -7.83
N TYR A 355 0.36 8.07 -7.47
CA TYR A 355 0.72 9.44 -7.80
C TYR A 355 0.71 9.69 -9.32
N TRP A 356 1.18 8.73 -10.11
CA TRP A 356 1.14 8.84 -11.57
C TRP A 356 -0.29 8.81 -12.11
N LEU A 357 -1.16 7.97 -11.55
CA LEU A 357 -2.57 7.94 -11.92
C LEU A 357 -3.23 9.29 -11.63
N LEU A 358 -3.07 9.81 -10.41
CA LEU A 358 -3.63 11.10 -9.99
C LEU A 358 -3.06 12.27 -10.82
N SER A 359 -1.80 12.23 -11.21
CA SER A 359 -1.14 13.31 -11.97
C SER A 359 -1.49 13.34 -13.47
N ARG A 360 -2.09 12.28 -14.01
CA ARG A 360 -2.63 12.26 -15.39
C ARG A 360 -3.94 13.04 -15.53
N SER A 361 -4.53 13.38 -14.41
CA SER A 361 -5.69 14.26 -14.28
C SER A 361 -5.33 15.42 -13.35
N ASN A 362 -6.28 16.26 -12.99
CA ASN A 362 -6.04 17.32 -12.02
C ASN A 362 -6.19 16.85 -10.55
N ALA A 363 -6.49 15.57 -10.31
CA ALA A 363 -6.66 15.01 -8.96
C ALA A 363 -5.39 15.05 -8.11
N GLY A 364 -4.22 15.10 -8.77
CA GLY A 364 -2.94 15.20 -8.08
C GLY A 364 -1.86 15.89 -8.90
N LYS A 365 -0.90 16.49 -8.21
CA LYS A 365 0.26 17.14 -8.83
C LYS A 365 1.55 16.71 -8.18
N ILE A 366 2.49 16.22 -8.98
CA ILE A 366 3.87 16.01 -8.57
C ILE A 366 4.64 17.28 -8.92
N VAL A 367 5.16 17.99 -7.92
CA VAL A 367 5.95 19.20 -8.09
C VAL A 367 7.42 18.92 -7.89
N LYS A 368 8.30 19.60 -8.63
CA LYS A 368 9.74 19.35 -8.60
C LYS A 368 10.48 20.12 -7.50
N ASN A 369 9.95 21.27 -7.11
CA ASN A 369 10.59 22.19 -6.17
C ASN A 369 9.55 23.05 -5.44
N PRO A 370 9.94 23.81 -4.38
CA PRO A 370 9.05 24.67 -3.62
C PRO A 370 8.35 25.75 -4.46
N LYS A 371 8.99 26.25 -5.53
CA LYS A 371 8.35 27.25 -6.41
C LYS A 371 7.19 26.65 -7.16
N GLU A 372 7.36 25.49 -7.81
CA GLU A 372 6.26 24.80 -8.49
C GLU A 372 5.12 24.45 -7.51
N PHE A 373 5.47 24.17 -6.24
CA PHE A 373 4.47 23.95 -5.19
C PHE A 373 3.65 25.22 -4.93
N SER A 374 4.30 26.36 -4.68
CA SER A 374 3.61 27.66 -4.47
C SER A 374 2.77 28.06 -5.69
N ASP A 375 3.30 27.89 -6.92
CA ASP A 375 2.59 28.20 -8.17
C ASP A 375 1.32 27.33 -8.33
N TYR A 376 1.39 26.06 -7.99
CA TYR A 376 0.23 25.16 -8.10
C TYR A 376 -0.82 25.42 -7.02
N VAL A 377 -0.40 25.77 -5.80
CA VAL A 377 -1.31 26.24 -4.74
C VAL A 377 -2.02 27.53 -5.17
N GLU A 378 -1.29 28.46 -5.77
CA GLU A 378 -1.88 29.69 -6.34
C GLU A 378 -2.98 29.35 -7.33
N LYS A 379 -2.75 28.39 -8.22
CA LYS A 379 -3.73 27.98 -9.22
C LYS A 379 -4.99 27.38 -8.58
N LEU A 380 -4.83 26.53 -7.53
CA LEU A 380 -5.98 25.96 -6.81
C LEU A 380 -6.78 27.02 -6.03
N LEU A 381 -6.16 28.13 -5.62
CA LEU A 381 -6.80 29.19 -4.87
C LEU A 381 -7.45 30.25 -5.77
N SER A 382 -6.89 30.52 -6.96
CA SER A 382 -7.32 31.61 -7.85
C SER A 382 -8.26 31.19 -8.97
N ASP A 383 -8.30 29.90 -9.33
CA ASP A 383 -9.06 29.37 -10.48
C ASP A 383 -10.10 28.35 -9.97
N GLU A 384 -11.32 28.82 -9.73
CA GLU A 384 -12.42 28.03 -9.19
C GLU A 384 -12.85 26.91 -10.14
N ASP A 385 -12.80 27.15 -11.45
CA ASP A 385 -13.14 26.13 -12.46
C ASP A 385 -12.12 25.01 -12.46
N PHE A 386 -10.83 25.35 -12.33
CA PHE A 386 -9.76 24.39 -12.22
C PHE A 386 -9.87 23.57 -10.92
N TYR A 387 -10.17 24.24 -9.79
CA TYR A 387 -10.36 23.57 -8.51
C TYR A 387 -11.55 22.58 -8.55
N THR A 388 -12.68 23.03 -9.04
CA THR A 388 -13.89 22.20 -9.19
C THR A 388 -13.61 20.97 -10.08
N LYS A 389 -12.91 21.18 -11.19
CA LYS A 389 -12.48 20.08 -12.06
C LYS A 389 -11.55 19.12 -11.35
N ALA A 390 -10.61 19.61 -10.56
CA ALA A 390 -9.68 18.77 -9.81
C ALA A 390 -10.41 17.87 -8.78
N CYS A 391 -11.41 18.42 -8.08
CA CYS A 391 -12.27 17.66 -7.17
C CYS A 391 -13.06 16.58 -7.92
N LYS A 392 -13.64 16.89 -9.07
CA LYS A 392 -14.38 15.94 -9.91
C LYS A 392 -13.48 14.83 -10.47
N ASP A 393 -12.26 15.18 -10.85
CA ASP A 393 -11.26 14.19 -11.30
C ASP A 393 -10.91 13.21 -10.16
N CYS A 394 -10.85 13.67 -8.89
CA CYS A 394 -10.70 12.79 -7.74
C CYS A 394 -11.87 11.79 -7.62
N GLU A 395 -13.10 12.27 -7.71
CA GLU A 395 -14.31 11.42 -7.65
C GLU A 395 -14.31 10.36 -8.76
N THR A 396 -14.02 10.78 -9.98
CA THR A 396 -13.99 9.89 -11.15
C THR A 396 -12.96 8.78 -10.96
N ILE A 397 -11.73 9.11 -10.56
CA ILE A 397 -10.68 8.12 -10.34
C ILE A 397 -11.08 7.13 -9.24
N PHE A 398 -11.66 7.61 -8.15
CA PHE A 398 -12.11 6.71 -7.07
C PHE A 398 -13.23 5.78 -7.54
N ALA A 399 -14.26 6.29 -8.19
CA ALA A 399 -15.36 5.49 -8.72
C ALA A 399 -14.87 4.40 -9.69
N ASP A 400 -13.89 4.75 -10.53
CA ASP A 400 -13.31 3.81 -11.49
C ASP A 400 -12.45 2.73 -10.83
N GLN A 401 -11.82 3.00 -9.68
CA GLN A 401 -10.82 2.12 -9.05
C GLN A 401 -11.32 1.38 -7.81
N GLN A 402 -12.45 1.76 -7.21
CA GLN A 402 -13.03 1.11 -6.04
C GLN A 402 -13.72 -0.22 -6.35
N GLY A 403 -13.89 -1.06 -5.33
CA GLY A 403 -14.65 -2.31 -5.38
C GLY A 403 -13.80 -3.57 -5.50
N ALA A 404 -12.48 -3.44 -5.50
CA ALA A 404 -11.55 -4.58 -5.54
C ALA A 404 -11.74 -5.54 -4.35
N LEU A 405 -11.97 -4.98 -3.16
CA LEU A 405 -12.19 -5.73 -1.93
C LEU A 405 -13.42 -6.64 -2.03
N ASP A 406 -14.54 -6.09 -2.51
CA ASP A 406 -15.79 -6.85 -2.64
C ASP A 406 -15.68 -7.98 -3.69
N VAL A 407 -14.92 -7.74 -4.76
CA VAL A 407 -14.63 -8.80 -5.75
C VAL A 407 -13.95 -9.98 -5.07
N VAL A 408 -12.89 -9.76 -4.28
CA VAL A 408 -12.17 -10.85 -3.60
C VAL A 408 -13.04 -11.53 -2.55
N VAL A 409 -13.78 -10.77 -1.75
CA VAL A 409 -14.67 -11.34 -0.72
C VAL A 409 -15.77 -12.21 -1.36
N ASN A 410 -16.34 -11.77 -2.48
CA ASN A 410 -17.36 -12.54 -3.20
C ASN A 410 -16.76 -13.81 -3.83
N GLU A 411 -15.52 -13.77 -4.31
CA GLU A 411 -14.81 -14.98 -4.74
C GLU A 411 -14.61 -15.99 -3.59
N LEU A 412 -14.25 -15.49 -2.41
CA LEU A 412 -14.09 -16.33 -1.22
C LEU A 412 -15.43 -16.98 -0.81
N LYS A 413 -16.55 -16.25 -0.86
CA LYS A 413 -17.90 -16.81 -0.58
C LYS A 413 -18.31 -17.96 -1.51
N GLN A 414 -17.76 -18.02 -2.73
CA GLN A 414 -18.05 -19.08 -3.68
C GLN A 414 -17.27 -20.37 -3.41
N VAL A 415 -16.18 -20.31 -2.69
CA VAL A 415 -15.23 -21.42 -2.53
C VAL A 415 -15.06 -21.92 -1.09
N LEU A 416 -15.51 -21.14 -0.11
CA LEU A 416 -15.53 -21.46 1.32
C LEU A 416 -16.93 -21.81 1.83
#